data_832e10eed6c2aac89546f34424d27f3c
#
_entry.id   832e10eed6c2aac89546f34424d27f3c
#
_cell.length_a   1.000
_cell.length_b   1.000
_cell.length_c   1.000
_cell.angle_alpha   90.00
_cell.angle_beta   90.00
_cell.angle_gamma   90.00
#
_symmetry.space_group_name_H-M   'P 1'
#
loop_
_entity.id
_entity.type
_entity.pdbx_description
1 polymer ?
#
loop_
_entity_poly.entity_id
_entity_poly.type
_entity_poly.pdbx_seq_one_letter_code
_entity_poly.pdbx_strand_id
1 'polypeptide(L)'
;MLKVDHLKKRYRKLLAVNDVSFELEPGTVTVLLGPNGAGKSTLIKSIIGFLRYDGEITVDGILNKTTDARQKIGYIPEIPSLYPNLTVNEHMEFLARAYRLKDYKEKTRELFDIFELSDKTKKFGDELSKGMQQKLNLCLGLLPDPEVILMDEPMIGLDPHAIRNLKEIIEKFRNEGKTLLVSTHIIDSVDMLWDRALIMQKGVLHANVTREELENRGKTLEELFFEITEGDKE
;
A
#
# COMPACT_ATOMS: atom_id res chain seq x y z
N MET A 1 7.02 -2.29 13.34
CA MET A 1 7.81 -1.15 12.79
C MET A 1 8.49 -1.57 11.50
N LEU A 2 8.36 -0.79 10.42
CA LEU A 2 9.08 -1.00 9.16
C LEU A 2 10.19 0.05 9.04
N LYS A 3 11.43 -0.40 8.77
CA LYS A 3 12.57 0.47 8.53
C LYS A 3 13.14 0.24 7.14
N VAL A 4 13.40 1.32 6.43
CA VAL A 4 14.10 1.37 5.14
C VAL A 4 15.37 2.18 5.34
N ASP A 5 16.53 1.63 4.99
CA ASP A 5 17.83 2.24 5.23
C ASP A 5 18.67 2.22 3.95
N HIS A 6 19.03 3.42 3.47
CA HIS A 6 19.84 3.66 2.28
C HIS A 6 19.42 2.85 1.05
N LEU A 7 18.10 2.73 0.81
CA LEU A 7 17.57 1.98 -0.32
C LEU A 7 17.95 2.61 -1.65
N LYS A 8 18.58 1.80 -2.51
CA LYS A 8 18.87 2.13 -3.91
C LYS A 8 18.36 1.05 -4.84
N LYS A 9 17.65 1.45 -5.89
CA LYS A 9 17.19 0.54 -6.93
C LYS A 9 17.46 1.09 -8.31
N ARG A 10 18.23 0.32 -9.09
CA ARG A 10 18.58 0.64 -10.48
C ARG A 10 17.97 -0.35 -11.45
N TYR A 11 17.40 0.16 -12.53
CA TYR A 11 17.02 -0.60 -13.71
C TYR A 11 17.94 -0.19 -14.88
N ARG A 12 18.91 -1.02 -15.23
CA ARG A 12 19.94 -0.68 -16.24
C ARG A 12 20.60 0.67 -15.93
N LYS A 13 20.29 1.71 -16.73
CA LYS A 13 20.84 3.07 -16.55
C LYS A 13 19.98 3.96 -15.64
N LEU A 14 18.71 3.60 -15.42
CA LEU A 14 17.78 4.40 -14.61
C LEU A 14 17.94 4.06 -13.13
N LEU A 15 18.26 5.04 -12.31
CA LEU A 15 18.21 4.96 -10.85
C LEU A 15 16.79 5.32 -10.40
N ALA A 16 15.95 4.31 -10.21
CA ALA A 16 14.52 4.48 -9.93
C ALA A 16 14.22 4.80 -8.46
N VAL A 17 15.12 4.39 -7.54
CA VAL A 17 15.12 4.81 -6.13
C VAL A 17 16.57 5.12 -5.78
N ASN A 18 16.82 6.28 -5.20
CA ASN A 18 18.13 6.80 -4.94
C ASN A 18 18.30 7.20 -3.48
N ASP A 19 18.90 6.32 -2.69
CA ASP A 19 19.32 6.57 -1.30
C ASP A 19 18.18 7.00 -0.38
N VAL A 20 17.08 6.24 -0.39
CA VAL A 20 15.88 6.52 0.38
C VAL A 20 15.96 5.84 1.74
N SER A 21 15.77 6.62 2.82
CA SER A 21 15.72 6.13 4.19
C SER A 21 14.53 6.71 4.93
N PHE A 22 13.77 5.87 5.65
CA PHE A 22 12.67 6.28 6.53
C PHE A 22 12.26 5.13 7.45
N GLU A 23 11.46 5.47 8.45
CA GLU A 23 10.84 4.51 9.37
C GLU A 23 9.32 4.74 9.40
N LEU A 24 8.55 3.65 9.46
CA LEU A 24 7.11 3.67 9.66
C LEU A 24 6.79 3.06 11.01
N GLU A 25 6.05 3.82 11.80
CA GLU A 25 5.68 3.44 13.16
C GLU A 25 4.38 2.63 13.19
N PRO A 26 4.22 1.71 14.16
CA PRO A 26 2.93 1.05 14.39
C PRO A 26 1.84 2.07 14.75
N GLY A 27 0.60 1.78 14.31
CA GLY A 27 -0.55 2.66 14.58
C GLY A 27 -0.54 3.98 13.80
N THR A 28 0.22 4.04 12.69
CA THR A 28 0.27 5.22 11.83
C THR A 28 -0.08 4.91 10.38
N VAL A 29 -0.72 5.88 9.74
CA VAL A 29 -0.94 5.90 8.28
C VAL A 29 0.07 6.83 7.65
N THR A 30 0.99 6.28 6.89
CA THR A 30 1.94 7.05 6.10
C THR A 30 1.47 7.10 4.65
N VAL A 31 1.36 8.30 4.08
CA VAL A 31 1.10 8.48 2.65
C VAL A 31 2.41 8.67 1.89
N LEU A 32 2.55 7.96 0.77
CA LEU A 32 3.68 8.07 -0.15
C LEU A 32 3.21 8.80 -1.41
N LEU A 33 3.52 10.08 -1.48
CA LEU A 33 3.10 10.96 -2.56
C LEU A 33 4.20 11.14 -3.60
N GLY A 34 3.80 11.41 -4.82
CA GLY A 34 4.71 11.75 -5.91
C GLY A 34 4.07 11.57 -7.28
N PRO A 35 4.54 12.27 -8.31
CA PRO A 35 4.05 12.11 -9.67
C PRO A 35 4.29 10.71 -10.22
N ASN A 36 3.67 10.39 -11.36
CA ASN A 36 3.94 9.15 -12.07
C ASN A 36 5.42 9.07 -12.45
N GLY A 37 6.03 7.91 -12.19
CA GLY A 37 7.48 7.72 -12.41
C GLY A 37 8.37 8.22 -11.27
N ALA A 38 7.83 8.74 -10.16
CA ALA A 38 8.63 9.18 -9.00
C ALA A 38 9.39 8.05 -8.29
N GLY A 39 9.02 6.78 -8.53
CA GLY A 39 9.66 5.61 -7.90
C GLY A 39 8.82 4.92 -6.82
N LYS A 40 7.59 5.38 -6.55
CA LYS A 40 6.70 4.86 -5.49
C LYS A 40 6.51 3.34 -5.54
N SER A 41 6.00 2.81 -6.66
CA SER A 41 5.79 1.37 -6.83
C SER A 41 7.09 0.57 -6.80
N THR A 42 8.22 1.16 -7.25
CA THR A 42 9.54 0.53 -7.13
C THR A 42 9.97 0.42 -5.68
N LEU A 43 9.75 1.46 -4.89
CA LEU A 43 10.01 1.47 -3.45
C LEU A 43 9.18 0.40 -2.75
N ILE A 44 7.85 0.39 -2.95
CA ILE A 44 6.93 -0.59 -2.35
C ILE A 44 7.34 -2.02 -2.74
N LYS A 45 7.59 -2.29 -4.04
CA LYS A 45 8.04 -3.61 -4.51
C LYS A 45 9.39 -4.04 -3.95
N SER A 46 10.26 -3.09 -3.58
CA SER A 46 11.50 -3.40 -2.87
C SER A 46 11.22 -3.77 -1.41
N ILE A 47 10.31 -3.06 -0.75
CA ILE A 47 9.91 -3.32 0.65
C ILE A 47 9.32 -4.74 0.79
N ILE A 48 8.46 -5.17 -0.11
CA ILE A 48 7.90 -6.54 -0.07
C ILE A 48 8.87 -7.62 -0.55
N GLY A 49 10.09 -7.22 -0.99
CA GLY A 49 11.13 -8.15 -1.41
C GLY A 49 10.96 -8.75 -2.80
N PHE A 50 10.14 -8.14 -3.68
CA PHE A 50 9.99 -8.56 -5.08
C PHE A 50 11.17 -8.13 -5.96
N LEU A 51 11.88 -7.09 -5.56
CA LEU A 51 13.00 -6.54 -6.32
C LEU A 51 14.31 -6.73 -5.55
N ARG A 52 15.40 -6.93 -6.30
CA ARG A 52 16.75 -6.80 -5.75
C ARG A 52 17.09 -5.32 -5.64
N TYR A 53 17.68 -4.92 -4.53
CA TYR A 53 18.05 -3.56 -4.20
C TYR A 53 19.33 -3.55 -3.36
N ASP A 54 19.97 -2.39 -3.28
CA ASP A 54 21.05 -2.10 -2.35
C ASP A 54 20.49 -1.35 -1.13
N GLY A 55 21.09 -1.52 0.05
CA GLY A 55 20.59 -1.01 1.32
C GLY A 55 19.94 -2.11 2.16
N GLU A 56 19.27 -1.71 3.24
CA GLU A 56 18.62 -2.62 4.17
C GLU A 56 17.15 -2.27 4.38
N ILE A 57 16.30 -3.30 4.47
CA ILE A 57 14.89 -3.16 4.83
C ILE A 57 14.57 -4.21 5.88
N THR A 58 14.00 -3.76 7.01
CA THR A 58 13.58 -4.65 8.10
C THR A 58 12.13 -4.41 8.51
N VAL A 59 11.48 -5.49 8.92
CA VAL A 59 10.16 -5.47 9.58
C VAL A 59 10.37 -6.05 10.98
N ASP A 60 10.14 -5.25 12.02
CA ASP A 60 10.45 -5.58 13.42
C ASP A 60 11.87 -6.10 13.63
N GLY A 61 12.85 -5.49 12.94
CA GLY A 61 14.25 -5.90 12.99
C GLY A 61 14.60 -7.14 12.17
N ILE A 62 13.63 -7.77 11.49
CA ILE A 62 13.83 -8.95 10.64
C ILE A 62 13.98 -8.50 9.17
N LEU A 63 15.02 -8.98 8.48
CA LEU A 63 15.23 -8.63 7.06
C LEU A 63 14.01 -9.02 6.20
N ASN A 64 13.53 -8.09 5.38
CA ASN A 64 12.32 -8.25 4.54
C ASN A 64 12.38 -9.42 3.53
N LYS A 65 13.57 -9.96 3.26
CA LYS A 65 13.77 -11.11 2.36
C LYS A 65 13.45 -12.46 3.01
N THR A 66 13.29 -12.50 4.33
CA THR A 66 12.94 -13.73 5.06
C THR A 66 11.44 -14.04 4.94
N THR A 67 11.10 -15.31 5.11
CA THR A 67 9.70 -15.76 5.13
C THR A 67 8.91 -15.11 6.28
N ASP A 68 9.54 -15.03 7.45
CA ASP A 68 8.92 -14.49 8.67
C ASP A 68 8.55 -13.00 8.51
N ALA A 69 9.44 -12.19 7.93
CA ALA A 69 9.14 -10.80 7.63
C ALA A 69 8.02 -10.66 6.58
N ARG A 70 8.04 -11.50 5.53
CA ARG A 70 7.02 -11.47 4.47
C ARG A 70 5.63 -11.85 4.95
N GLN A 71 5.51 -12.75 5.91
CA GLN A 71 4.23 -13.12 6.51
C GLN A 71 3.57 -11.95 7.27
N LYS A 72 4.37 -10.98 7.74
CA LYS A 72 3.89 -9.78 8.41
C LYS A 72 3.43 -8.68 7.45
N ILE A 73 3.72 -8.80 6.15
CA ILE A 73 3.43 -7.78 5.15
C ILE A 73 2.24 -8.19 4.29
N GLY A 74 1.19 -7.36 4.26
CA GLY A 74 0.14 -7.39 3.26
C GLY A 74 0.47 -6.40 2.14
N TYR A 75 0.23 -6.81 0.90
CA TYR A 75 0.45 -5.96 -0.27
C TYR A 75 -0.77 -5.91 -1.17
N ILE A 76 -1.19 -4.71 -1.48
CA ILE A 76 -2.26 -4.43 -2.42
C ILE A 76 -1.65 -3.69 -3.61
N PRO A 77 -1.43 -4.36 -4.75
CA PRO A 77 -0.89 -3.73 -5.95
C PRO A 77 -1.89 -2.81 -6.64
N GLU A 78 -1.39 -1.81 -7.37
CA GLU A 78 -2.17 -0.92 -8.23
C GLU A 78 -2.98 -1.71 -9.28
N ILE A 79 -2.34 -2.70 -9.92
CA ILE A 79 -2.98 -3.54 -10.92
C ILE A 79 -3.22 -4.92 -10.32
N PRO A 80 -4.50 -5.32 -10.13
CA PRO A 80 -4.83 -6.65 -9.65
C PRO A 80 -4.24 -7.76 -10.53
N SER A 81 -3.61 -8.76 -9.90
CA SER A 81 -3.08 -9.93 -10.60
C SER A 81 -3.90 -11.16 -10.21
N LEU A 82 -5.10 -11.26 -10.75
CA LEU A 82 -6.03 -12.35 -10.48
C LEU A 82 -5.81 -13.52 -11.45
N TYR A 83 -6.13 -14.72 -10.98
CA TYR A 83 -6.14 -15.92 -11.82
C TYR A 83 -7.46 -15.96 -12.62
N PRO A 84 -7.43 -15.96 -13.98
CA PRO A 84 -8.65 -15.92 -14.78
C PRO A 84 -9.63 -17.04 -14.47
N ASN A 85 -9.10 -18.24 -14.20
CA ASN A 85 -9.86 -19.49 -14.02
C ASN A 85 -10.18 -19.84 -12.56
N LEU A 86 -9.92 -18.92 -11.61
CA LEU A 86 -10.38 -19.07 -10.23
C LEU A 86 -11.58 -18.16 -10.00
N THR A 87 -12.55 -18.67 -9.26
CA THR A 87 -13.68 -17.86 -8.79
C THR A 87 -13.23 -16.91 -7.69
N VAL A 88 -14.04 -15.89 -7.41
CA VAL A 88 -13.82 -14.96 -6.28
C VAL A 88 -13.55 -15.71 -4.98
N ASN A 89 -14.36 -16.72 -4.67
CA ASN A 89 -14.16 -17.53 -3.45
C ASN A 89 -12.88 -18.38 -3.50
N GLU A 90 -12.56 -18.97 -4.66
CA GLU A 90 -11.36 -19.80 -4.81
C GLU A 90 -10.08 -18.98 -4.69
N HIS A 91 -10.07 -17.70 -5.08
CA HIS A 91 -8.92 -16.81 -4.83
C HIS A 91 -8.65 -16.67 -3.33
N MET A 92 -9.70 -16.44 -2.52
CA MET A 92 -9.55 -16.33 -1.06
C MET A 92 -9.07 -17.65 -0.46
N GLU A 93 -9.64 -18.78 -0.89
CA GLU A 93 -9.22 -20.11 -0.44
C GLU A 93 -7.77 -20.41 -0.83
N PHE A 94 -7.37 -20.10 -2.07
CA PHE A 94 -6.00 -20.29 -2.55
C PHE A 94 -5.01 -19.52 -1.67
N LEU A 95 -5.30 -18.25 -1.40
CA LEU A 95 -4.44 -17.41 -0.56
C LEU A 95 -4.41 -17.93 0.88
N ALA A 96 -5.57 -18.27 1.44
CA ALA A 96 -5.66 -18.80 2.80
C ALA A 96 -4.82 -20.07 2.97
N ARG A 97 -4.84 -20.98 1.99
CA ARG A 97 -3.99 -22.16 1.98
C ARG A 97 -2.51 -21.83 1.89
N ALA A 98 -2.13 -20.87 1.03
CA ALA A 98 -0.75 -20.40 0.86
C ALA A 98 -0.17 -19.84 2.17
N TYR A 99 -0.98 -19.05 2.90
CA TYR A 99 -0.62 -18.48 4.21
C TYR A 99 -0.91 -19.41 5.40
N ARG A 100 -1.48 -20.63 5.17
CA ARG A 100 -1.87 -21.60 6.20
C ARG A 100 -2.85 -21.03 7.24
N LEU A 101 -3.75 -20.19 6.80
CA LEU A 101 -4.78 -19.58 7.65
C LEU A 101 -5.83 -20.64 8.03
N LYS A 102 -6.13 -20.78 9.32
CA LYS A 102 -7.07 -21.79 9.82
C LYS A 102 -8.54 -21.31 9.71
N ASP A 103 -8.83 -20.12 10.18
CA ASP A 103 -10.20 -19.60 10.34
C ASP A 103 -10.52 -18.44 9.38
N TYR A 104 -10.08 -18.57 8.11
CA TYR A 104 -10.21 -17.51 7.12
C TYR A 104 -11.64 -17.25 6.62
N LYS A 105 -12.58 -18.19 6.83
CA LYS A 105 -13.92 -18.11 6.22
C LYS A 105 -14.78 -16.97 6.77
N GLU A 106 -14.66 -16.68 8.06
CA GLU A 106 -15.38 -15.56 8.69
C GLU A 106 -14.83 -14.23 8.19
N LYS A 107 -13.52 -14.08 8.21
CA LYS A 107 -12.82 -12.89 7.65
C LYS A 107 -13.13 -12.69 6.15
N THR A 108 -13.20 -13.78 5.39
CA THR A 108 -13.59 -13.73 3.97
C THR A 108 -15.00 -13.16 3.80
N ARG A 109 -15.98 -13.60 4.62
CA ARG A 109 -17.35 -13.08 4.55
C ARG A 109 -17.38 -11.60 4.93
N GLU A 110 -16.75 -11.21 6.03
CA GLU A 110 -16.63 -9.81 6.45
C GLU A 110 -16.09 -8.93 5.30
N LEU A 111 -14.98 -9.32 4.68
CA LEU A 111 -14.38 -8.58 3.56
C LEU A 111 -15.29 -8.52 2.32
N PHE A 112 -15.97 -9.63 2.00
CA PHE A 112 -16.91 -9.66 0.88
C PHE A 112 -18.14 -8.77 1.12
N ASP A 113 -18.64 -8.71 2.36
CA ASP A 113 -19.75 -7.83 2.71
C ASP A 113 -19.32 -6.36 2.62
N ILE A 114 -18.15 -6.01 3.15
CA ILE A 114 -17.59 -4.65 3.09
C ILE A 114 -17.40 -4.17 1.65
N PHE A 115 -16.86 -5.02 0.78
CA PHE A 115 -16.56 -4.66 -0.63
C PHE A 115 -17.65 -5.09 -1.62
N GLU A 116 -18.82 -5.54 -1.14
CA GLU A 116 -19.99 -5.89 -1.96
C GLU A 116 -19.68 -6.99 -3.00
N LEU A 117 -18.97 -8.03 -2.56
CA LEU A 117 -18.63 -9.20 -3.38
C LEU A 117 -19.40 -10.47 -3.00
N SER A 118 -20.28 -10.41 -1.97
CA SER A 118 -20.98 -11.58 -1.41
C SER A 118 -21.87 -12.30 -2.41
N ASP A 119 -22.46 -11.59 -3.38
CA ASP A 119 -23.26 -12.15 -4.47
C ASP A 119 -22.43 -12.55 -5.71
N LYS A 120 -21.12 -12.31 -5.70
CA LYS A 120 -20.21 -12.55 -6.83
C LYS A 120 -19.24 -13.72 -6.59
N THR A 121 -19.38 -14.44 -5.48
CA THR A 121 -18.43 -15.47 -5.03
C THR A 121 -18.12 -16.58 -6.03
N LYS A 122 -19.06 -16.85 -6.96
CA LYS A 122 -18.95 -17.88 -8.01
C LYS A 122 -18.45 -17.35 -9.35
N LYS A 123 -18.28 -16.02 -9.53
CA LYS A 123 -17.74 -15.45 -10.76
C LYS A 123 -16.26 -15.73 -10.86
N PHE A 124 -15.79 -16.01 -12.07
CA PHE A 124 -14.37 -16.15 -12.38
C PHE A 124 -13.67 -14.80 -12.44
N GLY A 125 -12.33 -14.81 -12.26
CA GLY A 125 -11.52 -13.59 -12.23
C GLY A 125 -11.62 -12.75 -13.50
N ASP A 126 -11.76 -13.36 -14.66
CA ASP A 126 -11.93 -12.71 -15.97
C ASP A 126 -13.35 -12.18 -16.23
N GLU A 127 -14.35 -12.64 -15.47
CA GLU A 127 -15.73 -12.13 -15.53
C GLU A 127 -15.95 -10.86 -14.69
N LEU A 128 -14.93 -10.45 -13.90
CA LEU A 128 -15.03 -9.30 -13.02
C LEU A 128 -14.75 -7.99 -13.78
N SER A 129 -15.57 -6.97 -13.53
CA SER A 129 -15.22 -5.60 -13.93
C SER A 129 -13.94 -5.12 -13.24
N LYS A 130 -13.27 -4.11 -13.78
CA LYS A 130 -12.05 -3.54 -13.18
C LYS A 130 -12.24 -3.14 -11.71
N GLY A 131 -13.37 -2.51 -11.37
CA GLY A 131 -13.70 -2.16 -9.99
C GLY A 131 -13.88 -3.39 -9.08
N MET A 132 -14.54 -4.45 -9.58
CA MET A 132 -14.68 -5.70 -8.84
C MET A 132 -13.33 -6.42 -8.66
N GLN A 133 -12.46 -6.39 -9.68
CA GLN A 133 -11.09 -6.90 -9.56
C GLN A 133 -10.30 -6.16 -8.49
N GLN A 134 -10.44 -4.84 -8.42
CA GLN A 134 -9.78 -4.04 -7.38
C GLN A 134 -10.36 -4.33 -5.98
N LYS A 135 -11.68 -4.48 -5.85
CA LYS A 135 -12.33 -4.90 -4.60
C LYS A 135 -11.81 -6.28 -4.13
N LEU A 136 -11.71 -7.25 -5.04
CA LEU A 136 -11.13 -8.56 -4.71
C LEU A 136 -9.65 -8.47 -4.34
N ASN A 137 -8.88 -7.64 -5.04
CA ASN A 137 -7.47 -7.37 -4.74
C ASN A 137 -7.29 -6.84 -3.29
N LEU A 138 -8.16 -5.93 -2.85
CA LEU A 138 -8.21 -5.46 -1.46
C LEU A 138 -8.50 -6.62 -0.49
N CYS A 139 -9.52 -7.43 -0.77
CA CYS A 139 -9.84 -8.59 0.06
C CYS A 139 -8.65 -9.54 0.22
N LEU A 140 -7.94 -9.82 -0.88
CA LEU A 140 -6.76 -10.70 -0.87
C LEU A 140 -5.62 -10.10 -0.03
N GLY A 141 -5.30 -8.82 -0.19
CA GLY A 141 -4.23 -8.17 0.58
C GLY A 141 -4.52 -8.08 2.08
N LEU A 142 -5.81 -8.04 2.47
CA LEU A 142 -6.25 -7.89 3.85
C LEU A 142 -6.59 -9.22 4.56
N LEU A 143 -6.80 -10.30 3.80
CA LEU A 143 -7.17 -11.61 4.35
C LEU A 143 -6.15 -12.17 5.36
N PRO A 144 -4.82 -12.08 5.13
CA PRO A 144 -3.83 -12.61 6.08
C PRO A 144 -3.73 -11.85 7.40
N ASP A 145 -4.44 -10.76 7.54
CA ASP A 145 -4.41 -9.87 8.71
C ASP A 145 -2.99 -9.35 9.07
N PRO A 146 -2.28 -8.78 8.10
CA PRO A 146 -0.87 -8.41 8.27
C PRO A 146 -0.66 -7.28 9.27
N GLU A 147 0.55 -7.21 9.85
CA GLU A 147 0.98 -6.14 10.76
C GLU A 147 1.37 -4.86 9.98
N VAL A 148 1.92 -5.04 8.79
CA VAL A 148 2.33 -3.96 7.87
C VAL A 148 1.52 -4.08 6.58
N ILE A 149 0.84 -3.03 6.18
CA ILE A 149 -0.03 -3.01 5.01
C ILE A 149 0.49 -1.98 4.01
N LEU A 150 0.88 -2.46 2.85
CA LEU A 150 1.41 -1.63 1.76
C LEU A 150 0.37 -1.59 0.63
N MET A 151 -0.13 -0.41 0.31
CA MET A 151 -1.15 -0.19 -0.70
C MET A 151 -0.59 0.71 -1.81
N ASP A 152 -0.54 0.19 -3.04
CA ASP A 152 -0.07 0.94 -4.21
C ASP A 152 -1.28 1.43 -5.01
N GLU A 153 -1.56 2.74 -4.95
CA GLU A 153 -2.70 3.42 -5.59
C GLU A 153 -4.07 2.72 -5.35
N PRO A 154 -4.44 2.38 -4.11
CA PRO A 154 -5.53 1.45 -3.82
C PRO A 154 -6.92 1.98 -4.19
N MET A 155 -7.08 3.29 -4.34
CA MET A 155 -8.37 3.92 -4.63
C MET A 155 -8.70 4.01 -6.12
N ILE A 156 -7.71 3.76 -7.00
CA ILE A 156 -7.92 3.79 -8.44
C ILE A 156 -8.88 2.69 -8.87
N GLY A 157 -9.91 3.08 -9.63
CA GLY A 157 -10.90 2.14 -10.18
C GLY A 157 -12.00 1.71 -9.22
N LEU A 158 -11.98 2.19 -7.98
CA LEU A 158 -13.07 2.00 -7.02
C LEU A 158 -14.18 3.02 -7.21
N ASP A 159 -15.41 2.62 -6.92
CA ASP A 159 -16.54 3.51 -6.79
C ASP A 159 -16.50 4.28 -5.45
N PRO A 160 -17.25 5.41 -5.31
CA PRO A 160 -17.21 6.23 -4.10
C PRO A 160 -17.56 5.48 -2.80
N HIS A 161 -18.41 4.44 -2.90
CA HIS A 161 -18.80 3.62 -1.75
C HIS A 161 -17.63 2.76 -1.28
N ALA A 162 -16.96 2.09 -2.23
CA ALA A 162 -15.77 1.29 -1.94
C ALA A 162 -14.60 2.12 -1.41
N ILE A 163 -14.42 3.37 -1.91
CA ILE A 163 -13.42 4.31 -1.38
C ILE A 163 -13.72 4.63 0.09
N ARG A 164 -14.97 4.92 0.44
CA ARG A 164 -15.37 5.17 1.82
C ARG A 164 -15.08 3.97 2.71
N ASN A 165 -15.51 2.78 2.30
CA ASN A 165 -15.28 1.55 3.04
C ASN A 165 -13.77 1.27 3.24
N LEU A 166 -12.95 1.54 2.21
CA LEU A 166 -11.50 1.42 2.33
C LEU A 166 -10.92 2.40 3.34
N LYS A 167 -11.39 3.66 3.35
CA LYS A 167 -10.97 4.67 4.35
C LYS A 167 -11.31 4.22 5.77
N GLU A 168 -12.51 3.72 6.00
CA GLU A 168 -12.94 3.18 7.31
C GLU A 168 -12.07 1.99 7.76
N ILE A 169 -11.69 1.09 6.83
CA ILE A 169 -10.76 0.00 7.12
C ILE A 169 -9.36 0.51 7.48
N ILE A 170 -8.84 1.51 6.75
CA ILE A 170 -7.54 2.12 7.05
C ILE A 170 -7.55 2.71 8.46
N GLU A 171 -8.60 3.45 8.84
CA GLU A 171 -8.75 3.98 10.19
C GLU A 171 -8.86 2.89 11.26
N LYS A 172 -9.65 1.84 10.99
CA LYS A 172 -9.75 0.67 11.87
C LYS A 172 -8.36 0.07 12.12
N PHE A 173 -7.59 -0.19 11.07
CA PHE A 173 -6.27 -0.80 11.19
C PHE A 173 -5.25 0.11 11.88
N ARG A 174 -5.31 1.43 11.66
CA ARG A 174 -4.52 2.40 12.42
C ARG A 174 -4.81 2.28 13.92
N ASN A 175 -6.09 2.23 14.29
CA ASN A 175 -6.51 2.11 15.69
C ASN A 175 -6.16 0.74 16.32
N GLU A 176 -6.05 -0.31 15.51
CA GLU A 176 -5.54 -1.63 15.92
C GLU A 176 -4.01 -1.70 16.04
N GLY A 177 -3.31 -0.60 15.79
CA GLY A 177 -1.85 -0.52 15.90
C GLY A 177 -1.08 -1.04 14.71
N LYS A 178 -1.73 -1.27 13.55
CA LYS A 178 -1.06 -1.71 12.32
C LYS A 178 -0.26 -0.56 11.69
N THR A 179 0.77 -0.90 10.93
CA THR A 179 1.58 0.05 10.15
C THR A 179 1.04 0.11 8.74
N LEU A 180 0.65 1.29 8.24
CA LEU A 180 0.09 1.44 6.90
C LEU A 180 0.95 2.38 6.05
N LEU A 181 1.21 1.97 4.79
CA LEU A 181 1.79 2.81 3.75
C LEU A 181 0.86 2.82 2.55
N VAL A 182 0.34 3.99 2.21
CA VAL A 182 -0.58 4.18 1.08
C VAL A 182 0.09 5.07 0.04
N SER A 183 0.42 4.54 -1.14
CA SER A 183 0.91 5.38 -2.23
C SER A 183 -0.25 6.00 -2.99
N THR A 184 -0.09 7.26 -3.38
CA THR A 184 -1.01 7.91 -4.32
C THR A 184 -0.34 9.10 -5.02
N HIS A 185 -0.90 9.50 -6.16
CA HIS A 185 -0.59 10.76 -6.82
C HIS A 185 -1.77 11.75 -6.71
N ILE A 186 -2.88 11.35 -6.06
CA ILE A 186 -4.09 12.15 -5.86
C ILE A 186 -4.18 12.52 -4.37
N ILE A 187 -3.79 13.74 -4.03
CA ILE A 187 -3.69 14.22 -2.64
C ILE A 187 -5.05 14.20 -1.96
N ASP A 188 -6.11 14.69 -2.62
CA ASP A 188 -7.47 14.73 -2.08
C ASP A 188 -8.00 13.37 -1.62
N SER A 189 -7.50 12.29 -2.23
CA SER A 189 -7.93 10.94 -1.89
C SER A 189 -7.56 10.53 -0.47
N VAL A 190 -6.52 11.15 0.11
CA VAL A 190 -5.95 10.79 1.42
C VAL A 190 -6.00 11.92 2.46
N ASP A 191 -6.64 13.05 2.15
CA ASP A 191 -6.58 14.29 2.93
C ASP A 191 -6.86 14.13 4.43
N MET A 192 -7.76 13.27 4.84
CA MET A 192 -8.11 13.04 6.26
C MET A 192 -7.43 11.83 6.90
N LEU A 193 -6.66 11.04 6.12
CA LEU A 193 -6.23 9.71 6.57
C LEU A 193 -4.79 9.63 7.09
N TRP A 194 -3.94 10.61 6.84
CA TRP A 194 -2.51 10.48 7.07
C TRP A 194 -2.03 11.07 8.40
N ASP A 195 -1.06 10.43 9.00
CA ASP A 195 -0.31 10.91 10.17
C ASP A 195 1.08 11.39 9.73
N ARG A 196 1.65 10.79 8.69
CA ARG A 196 2.96 11.09 8.11
C ARG A 196 2.88 11.12 6.58
N ALA A 197 3.61 12.03 5.96
CA ALA A 197 3.74 12.12 4.51
C ALA A 197 5.19 11.98 4.07
N LEU A 198 5.40 11.11 3.08
CA LEU A 198 6.64 10.94 2.34
C LEU A 198 6.41 11.46 0.92
N ILE A 199 7.20 12.43 0.45
CA ILE A 199 7.06 12.98 -0.90
C ILE A 199 8.28 12.58 -1.73
N MET A 200 8.04 11.83 -2.81
CA MET A 200 9.07 11.37 -3.73
C MET A 200 8.98 12.06 -5.08
N GLN A 201 10.15 12.40 -5.64
CA GLN A 201 10.29 12.87 -7.02
C GLN A 201 11.60 12.35 -7.61
N LYS A 202 11.57 11.88 -8.86
CA LYS A 202 12.77 11.40 -9.59
C LYS A 202 13.61 10.37 -8.80
N GLY A 203 12.95 9.52 -8.01
CA GLY A 203 13.59 8.47 -7.21
C GLY A 203 14.16 8.93 -5.87
N VAL A 204 14.03 10.20 -5.52
CA VAL A 204 14.53 10.79 -4.26
C VAL A 204 13.39 11.11 -3.33
N LEU A 205 13.59 10.91 -2.03
CA LEU A 205 12.68 11.33 -0.98
C LEU A 205 13.00 12.79 -0.60
N HIS A 206 12.12 13.72 -0.98
CA HIS A 206 12.30 15.15 -0.74
C HIS A 206 11.69 15.64 0.57
N ALA A 207 10.65 14.95 1.06
CA ALA A 207 10.03 15.27 2.35
C ALA A 207 9.66 14.00 3.11
N ASN A 208 9.82 14.07 4.43
CA ASN A 208 9.36 13.11 5.42
C ASN A 208 8.87 13.93 6.62
N VAL A 209 7.55 14.16 6.69
CA VAL A 209 6.95 15.09 7.64
C VAL A 209 5.73 14.46 8.30
N THR A 210 5.51 14.76 9.57
CA THR A 210 4.26 14.44 10.26
C THR A 210 3.20 15.51 9.96
N ARG A 211 1.93 15.17 10.18
CA ARG A 211 0.83 16.13 10.07
C ARG A 211 1.05 17.31 11.02
N GLU A 212 1.41 17.05 12.27
CA GLU A 212 1.67 18.07 13.29
C GLU A 212 2.81 19.02 12.88
N GLU A 213 3.91 18.49 12.34
CA GLU A 213 5.03 19.31 11.85
C GLU A 213 4.59 20.24 10.72
N LEU A 214 3.70 19.78 9.84
CA LEU A 214 3.23 20.57 8.70
C LEU A 214 2.24 21.64 9.15
N GLU A 215 1.31 21.30 10.03
CA GLU A 215 0.36 22.23 10.65
C GLU A 215 1.09 23.34 11.43
N ASN A 216 2.14 22.99 12.18
CA ASN A 216 2.97 23.96 12.92
C ASN A 216 3.72 24.92 11.97
N ARG A 217 3.96 24.54 10.72
CA ARG A 217 4.53 25.42 9.68
C ARG A 217 3.46 26.28 8.97
N GLY A 218 2.18 26.10 9.30
CA GLY A 218 1.07 26.77 8.66
C GLY A 218 0.90 26.41 7.17
N LYS A 219 1.33 25.19 6.78
CA LYS A 219 1.26 24.69 5.41
C LYS A 219 0.32 23.50 5.30
N THR A 220 -0.31 23.37 4.13
CA THR A 220 -1.07 22.18 3.75
C THR A 220 -0.17 21.14 3.07
N LEU A 221 -0.64 19.90 3.02
CA LEU A 221 0.07 18.81 2.32
C LEU A 221 0.15 19.10 0.81
N GLU A 222 -0.90 19.72 0.26
CA GLU A 222 -0.97 20.11 -1.14
C GLU A 222 0.07 21.19 -1.50
N GLU A 223 0.19 22.23 -0.68
CA GLU A 223 1.21 23.28 -0.85
C GLU A 223 2.63 22.69 -0.83
N LEU A 224 2.94 21.83 0.16
CA LEU A 224 4.25 21.19 0.23
C LEU A 224 4.52 20.29 -0.98
N PHE A 225 3.51 19.56 -1.45
CA PHE A 225 3.64 18.70 -2.62
C PHE A 225 3.95 19.50 -3.87
N PHE A 226 3.23 20.61 -4.13
CA PHE A 226 3.48 21.46 -5.30
C PHE A 226 4.82 22.20 -5.23
N GLU A 227 5.22 22.68 -4.06
CA GLU A 227 6.58 23.24 -3.86
C GLU A 227 7.68 22.27 -4.31
N ILE A 228 7.55 21.00 -3.93
CA ILE A 228 8.55 19.98 -4.28
C ILE A 228 8.47 19.59 -5.75
N THR A 229 7.25 19.40 -6.28
CA THR A 229 7.09 18.83 -7.62
C THR A 229 7.16 19.86 -8.75
N GLU A 230 6.91 21.14 -8.47
CA GLU A 230 6.95 22.23 -9.45
C GLU A 230 8.17 23.15 -9.30
N GLY A 231 8.80 23.17 -8.12
CA GLY A 231 9.99 23.98 -7.87
C GLY A 231 11.23 23.64 -8.71
N ASP A 232 11.26 22.47 -9.33
CA ASP A 232 12.33 22.02 -10.26
C ASP A 232 12.13 22.46 -11.73
N LYS A 233 11.27 23.45 -12.00
CA LYS A 233 11.00 23.95 -13.37
C LYS A 233 11.88 25.14 -13.78
N GLU A 234 12.92 25.49 -13.00
CA GLU A 234 13.96 26.45 -13.42
C GLU A 234 15.21 25.80 -13.96
#